data_bee56814afe74d3f363d99879c0fc394
#
_entry.id   bee56814afe74d3f363d99879c0fc394
#
_cell.length_a   1.000
_cell.length_b   1.000
_cell.length_c   1.000
_cell.angle_alpha   90.00
_cell.angle_beta   90.00
_cell.angle_gamma   90.00
#
_symmetry.space_group_name_H-M   'P 1'
#
loop_
_entity.id
_entity.type
_entity.pdbx_description
1 polymer ?
#
loop_
_entity_poly.entity_id
_entity_poly.type
_entity_poly.pdbx_seq_one_letter_code
_entity_poly.pdbx_strand_id
1 'polypeptide(L)'
;MEGLGLTFGERRPPFDLRVIEKQIGRIAPIRRKSLVIPGRPGAVPNGYDTDVRPIKVVVDFEAESKQEWLDKLEVLAAWFIREDPEPLVFEQEPGRIYMAEMDGEIETKEIGIYGQVTINFICNDPYVYKGQFATNFIEGVAIVLNNGKVETPPIYEIEVLDSITHLDIFTDKSYLRFGEPAPIENVVYQRQTLILNDSMKSMNNWTTPTEIDNGYIGGTMVATQAGFEATSFGAAIQPLKWQGPAKQRSLPETVQNFRADIPIELLNVTKETGMIEIYFLDALGNTIAKIGMEDVWPTLKKNQGKFQLGNVDNRKLEYHRQADYAPAWNDFKGMLRVHRDGNLFRPYFAQIQPDGKHVWVSQQWSYRDEALQYMAPIAQVKVAIRKWPGTSTSQANMRIKGIKVWRYNDPAEGIPYIANQGDKFVIDTGTGIVTLNGEEREDMKDFFSDFFDIEPGMNTLLLHPFDKLSGKVIIRERSR
;
A
#
# COMPACT_ATOMS: atom_id res chain seq x y z
N MET A 1 44.81 -1.73 4.73
CA MET A 1 44.05 -2.72 3.93
C MET A 1 42.60 -2.23 3.96
N GLU A 2 42.09 -1.72 2.84
CA GLU A 2 40.72 -1.26 2.75
C GLU A 2 39.80 -2.45 3.03
N GLY A 3 38.83 -2.25 3.91
CA GLY A 3 37.97 -3.31 4.41
C GLY A 3 37.11 -3.91 3.29
N LEU A 4 37.14 -5.22 3.19
CA LEU A 4 36.31 -6.00 2.31
C LEU A 4 34.92 -6.10 2.96
N GLY A 5 34.11 -5.07 2.76
CA GLY A 5 32.78 -4.96 3.36
C GLY A 5 31.66 -5.53 2.49
N LEU A 6 30.47 -5.63 3.09
CA LEU A 6 29.22 -5.86 2.41
C LEU A 6 28.14 -4.89 2.96
N THR A 7 27.08 -4.68 2.21
CA THR A 7 25.85 -4.04 2.69
C THR A 7 24.67 -4.98 2.50
N PHE A 8 23.72 -4.95 3.42
CA PHE A 8 22.50 -5.73 3.35
C PHE A 8 21.30 -4.87 3.76
N GLY A 9 20.28 -4.84 2.94
CA GLY A 9 19.13 -3.96 3.12
C GLY A 9 19.50 -2.48 3.06
N GLU A 10 20.46 -2.11 2.15
CA GLU A 10 21.01 -0.74 2.03
C GLU A 10 21.70 -0.21 3.30
N ARG A 11 21.97 -1.08 4.27
CA ARG A 11 22.57 -0.75 5.55
C ARG A 11 23.98 -1.31 5.64
N ARG A 12 24.88 -0.55 6.24
CA ARG A 12 26.20 -1.04 6.58
C ARG A 12 26.14 -1.99 7.78
N PRO A 13 27.14 -2.87 7.94
CA PRO A 13 27.24 -3.70 9.14
C PRO A 13 27.14 -2.87 10.42
N PRO A 14 26.51 -3.41 11.47
CA PRO A 14 26.33 -2.72 12.74
C PRO A 14 27.64 -2.50 13.52
N PHE A 15 28.72 -3.16 13.11
CA PHE A 15 30.07 -3.02 13.64
C PHE A 15 31.09 -3.37 12.54
N ASP A 16 32.37 -3.25 12.81
CA ASP A 16 33.44 -3.56 11.85
C ASP A 16 33.43 -5.07 11.54
N LEU A 17 33.15 -5.40 10.28
CA LEU A 17 32.96 -6.74 9.77
C LEU A 17 33.68 -6.87 8.44
N ARG A 18 34.48 -7.94 8.29
CA ARG A 18 35.25 -8.19 7.08
C ARG A 18 34.76 -9.47 6.38
N VAL A 19 34.55 -9.38 5.09
CA VAL A 19 34.29 -10.55 4.24
C VAL A 19 35.63 -11.23 3.93
N ILE A 20 35.83 -12.44 4.45
CA ILE A 20 37.03 -13.25 4.21
C ILE A 20 36.90 -14.03 2.91
N GLU A 21 35.75 -14.65 2.76
CA GLU A 21 35.48 -15.54 1.63
C GLU A 21 34.02 -15.34 1.17
N LYS A 22 33.83 -15.40 -0.13
CA LYS A 22 32.50 -15.46 -0.72
C LYS A 22 32.48 -16.52 -1.83
N GLN A 23 31.48 -17.35 -1.81
CA GLN A 23 31.21 -18.34 -2.85
C GLN A 23 29.89 -17.95 -3.53
N ILE A 24 30.00 -17.34 -4.70
CA ILE A 24 28.88 -16.93 -5.53
C ILE A 24 29.03 -17.60 -6.86
N GLY A 25 28.03 -18.38 -7.26
CA GLY A 25 27.99 -18.94 -8.61
C GLY A 25 28.01 -17.81 -9.65
N ARG A 26 29.00 -17.82 -10.57
CA ARG A 26 29.11 -16.80 -11.63
C ARG A 26 27.88 -16.77 -12.55
N ILE A 27 27.22 -17.92 -12.69
CA ILE A 27 25.98 -18.09 -13.45
C ILE A 27 24.96 -18.70 -12.51
N ALA A 28 23.71 -18.27 -12.59
CA ALA A 28 22.62 -18.87 -11.84
C ALA A 28 22.51 -20.38 -12.19
N PRO A 29 22.27 -21.26 -11.21
CA PRO A 29 22.14 -22.68 -11.47
C PRO A 29 21.06 -22.98 -12.50
N ILE A 30 21.31 -23.96 -13.35
CA ILE A 30 20.34 -24.38 -14.38
C ILE A 30 19.89 -25.80 -14.07
N ARG A 31 18.58 -26.01 -13.95
CA ARG A 31 17.96 -27.31 -13.80
C ARG A 31 17.34 -27.74 -15.13
N ARG A 32 17.93 -28.75 -15.78
CA ARG A 32 17.39 -29.28 -17.03
C ARG A 32 16.17 -30.16 -16.78
N LYS A 33 15.13 -29.94 -17.57
CA LYS A 33 13.96 -30.82 -17.61
C LYS A 33 14.12 -31.89 -18.68
N SER A 34 13.74 -33.12 -18.35
CA SER A 34 13.74 -34.21 -19.30
C SER A 34 12.57 -35.15 -19.05
N LEU A 35 12.00 -35.67 -20.11
CA LEU A 35 10.93 -36.64 -20.06
C LEU A 35 11.52 -38.05 -20.33
N VAL A 36 11.38 -38.96 -19.36
CA VAL A 36 11.72 -40.36 -19.49
C VAL A 36 10.50 -41.08 -20.03
N ILE A 37 10.66 -41.75 -21.19
CA ILE A 37 9.61 -42.55 -21.81
C ILE A 37 9.91 -44.03 -21.51
N PRO A 38 9.01 -44.78 -20.84
CA PRO A 38 9.20 -46.20 -20.57
C PRO A 38 9.48 -46.99 -21.85
N GLY A 39 10.52 -47.83 -21.81
CA GLY A 39 10.93 -48.65 -22.96
C GLY A 39 11.81 -47.93 -23.99
N ARG A 40 12.10 -46.65 -23.83
CA ARG A 40 13.04 -45.89 -24.67
C ARG A 40 14.34 -45.62 -23.91
N PRO A 41 15.51 -45.94 -24.44
CA PRO A 41 16.78 -45.58 -23.83
C PRO A 41 16.95 -44.04 -23.75
N GLY A 42 17.43 -43.54 -22.61
CA GLY A 42 17.68 -42.10 -22.39
C GLY A 42 16.42 -41.29 -22.06
N ALA A 43 16.50 -39.96 -22.20
CA ALA A 43 15.43 -39.05 -21.94
C ALA A 43 15.29 -37.99 -23.06
N VAL A 44 14.10 -37.49 -23.27
CA VAL A 44 13.82 -36.40 -24.21
C VAL A 44 14.01 -35.06 -23.48
N PRO A 45 14.87 -34.15 -24.00
CA PRO A 45 15.03 -32.83 -23.42
C PRO A 45 13.69 -32.02 -23.44
N ASN A 46 13.32 -31.39 -22.33
CA ASN A 46 12.12 -30.56 -22.20
C ASN A 46 12.46 -29.21 -21.59
N GLY A 47 13.48 -28.50 -22.13
CA GLY A 47 13.92 -27.21 -21.68
C GLY A 47 14.74 -27.21 -20.39
N TYR A 48 14.79 -26.06 -19.75
CA TYR A 48 15.46 -25.87 -18.45
C TYR A 48 14.80 -24.75 -17.67
N ASP A 49 14.94 -24.79 -16.36
CA ASP A 49 14.64 -23.67 -15.46
C ASP A 49 15.95 -23.09 -14.93
N THR A 50 15.94 -21.80 -14.66
CA THR A 50 16.97 -21.17 -13.83
C THR A 50 16.57 -21.40 -12.38
N ASP A 51 17.44 -22.02 -11.59
CA ASP A 51 17.17 -22.34 -10.19
C ASP A 51 17.61 -21.17 -9.29
N VAL A 52 17.23 -21.20 -8.03
CA VAL A 52 17.64 -20.22 -7.00
C VAL A 52 19.17 -20.13 -6.93
N ARG A 53 19.69 -18.96 -6.61
CA ARG A 53 21.14 -18.74 -6.48
C ARG A 53 21.55 -18.81 -5.02
N PRO A 54 22.33 -19.82 -4.59
CA PRO A 54 22.94 -19.83 -3.27
C PRO A 54 24.18 -18.92 -3.24
N ILE A 55 24.36 -18.21 -2.12
CA ILE A 55 25.53 -17.38 -1.84
C ILE A 55 26.01 -17.75 -0.44
N LYS A 56 27.26 -18.21 -0.35
CA LYS A 56 27.91 -18.47 0.94
C LYS A 56 28.95 -17.38 1.21
N VAL A 57 28.85 -16.77 2.38
CA VAL A 57 29.76 -15.69 2.81
C VAL A 57 30.38 -16.05 4.14
N VAL A 58 31.70 -15.95 4.21
CA VAL A 58 32.46 -16.08 5.47
C VAL A 58 32.90 -14.68 5.86
N VAL A 59 32.51 -14.25 7.04
CA VAL A 59 32.90 -12.97 7.61
C VAL A 59 33.69 -13.17 8.89
N ASP A 60 34.57 -12.21 9.24
CA ASP A 60 35.20 -12.13 10.54
C ASP A 60 34.94 -10.78 11.20
N PHE A 61 35.01 -10.78 12.51
CA PHE A 61 34.96 -9.59 13.34
C PHE A 61 35.74 -9.83 14.64
N GLU A 62 36.25 -8.75 15.25
CA GLU A 62 36.97 -8.79 16.51
C GLU A 62 36.00 -8.68 17.70
N ALA A 63 36.33 -9.36 18.80
CA ALA A 63 35.63 -9.25 20.07
C ALA A 63 36.63 -9.34 21.23
N GLU A 64 36.51 -8.47 22.20
CA GLU A 64 37.41 -8.42 23.36
C GLU A 64 37.12 -9.52 24.39
N SER A 65 35.91 -10.09 24.34
CA SER A 65 35.44 -11.15 25.23
C SER A 65 34.46 -12.09 24.55
N LYS A 66 34.30 -13.28 25.16
CA LYS A 66 33.30 -14.26 24.69
C LYS A 66 31.88 -13.71 24.78
N GLN A 67 31.56 -12.91 25.79
CA GLN A 67 30.26 -12.31 25.93
C GLN A 67 30.01 -11.30 24.80
N GLU A 68 30.94 -10.42 24.51
CA GLU A 68 30.84 -9.49 23.39
C GLU A 68 30.69 -10.19 22.03
N TRP A 69 31.39 -11.32 21.88
CA TRP A 69 31.25 -12.14 20.68
C TRP A 69 29.84 -12.70 20.51
N LEU A 70 29.21 -13.18 21.58
CA LEU A 70 27.82 -13.65 21.56
C LEU A 70 26.86 -12.48 21.29
N ASP A 71 27.05 -11.35 21.93
CA ASP A 71 26.21 -10.16 21.73
C ASP A 71 26.29 -9.67 20.26
N LYS A 72 27.49 -9.69 19.66
CA LYS A 72 27.68 -9.37 18.23
C LYS A 72 26.99 -10.36 17.30
N LEU A 73 26.95 -11.64 17.65
CA LEU A 73 26.19 -12.63 16.87
C LEU A 73 24.68 -12.37 16.89
N GLU A 74 24.13 -12.01 18.05
CA GLU A 74 22.72 -11.64 18.15
C GLU A 74 22.39 -10.41 17.28
N VAL A 75 23.27 -9.42 17.30
CA VAL A 75 23.14 -8.22 16.46
C VAL A 75 23.22 -8.57 14.97
N LEU A 76 24.12 -9.48 14.56
CA LEU A 76 24.20 -9.96 13.17
C LEU A 76 22.94 -10.73 12.77
N ALA A 77 22.43 -11.61 13.63
CA ALA A 77 21.19 -12.32 13.37
C ALA A 77 20.01 -11.36 13.15
N ALA A 78 19.88 -10.37 14.05
CA ALA A 78 18.88 -9.33 13.93
C ALA A 78 19.02 -8.47 12.66
N TRP A 79 20.25 -8.34 12.14
CA TRP A 79 20.50 -7.60 10.90
C TRP A 79 20.15 -8.39 9.65
N PHE A 80 20.46 -9.70 9.60
CA PHE A 80 20.26 -10.54 8.41
C PHE A 80 18.89 -11.18 8.32
N ILE A 81 18.19 -11.42 9.44
CA ILE A 81 16.85 -12.02 9.41
C ILE A 81 15.84 -10.95 9.00
N ARG A 82 15.25 -11.13 7.82
CA ARG A 82 14.21 -10.27 7.23
C ARG A 82 13.09 -11.13 6.70
N GLU A 83 11.88 -10.56 6.58
CA GLU A 83 10.71 -11.23 6.02
C GLU A 83 10.77 -11.27 4.49
N ASP A 84 11.34 -10.24 3.87
CA ASP A 84 11.45 -10.08 2.43
C ASP A 84 12.91 -10.10 1.96
N PRO A 85 13.19 -10.48 0.69
CA PRO A 85 14.52 -10.41 0.10
C PRO A 85 15.06 -8.98 0.12
N GLU A 86 16.30 -8.83 0.57
CA GLU A 86 16.96 -7.55 0.69
C GLU A 86 18.18 -7.44 -0.25
N PRO A 87 18.53 -6.24 -0.71
CA PRO A 87 19.71 -6.03 -1.55
C PRO A 87 21.00 -6.35 -0.79
N LEU A 88 21.72 -7.36 -1.25
CA LEU A 88 23.06 -7.73 -0.81
C LEU A 88 24.08 -7.19 -1.83
N VAL A 89 25.00 -6.34 -1.39
CA VAL A 89 26.04 -5.75 -2.23
C VAL A 89 27.41 -5.97 -1.57
N PHE A 90 28.39 -6.40 -2.36
CA PHE A 90 29.76 -6.55 -1.92
C PHE A 90 30.61 -5.37 -2.41
N GLU A 91 31.41 -4.77 -1.55
CA GLU A 91 32.30 -3.63 -1.91
C GLU A 91 33.29 -3.99 -3.04
N GLN A 92 33.65 -5.26 -3.15
CA GLN A 92 34.53 -5.77 -4.22
C GLN A 92 33.84 -5.83 -5.59
N GLU A 93 32.52 -5.76 -5.64
CA GLU A 93 31.73 -5.84 -6.85
C GLU A 93 30.71 -4.68 -6.92
N PRO A 94 31.22 -3.44 -6.98
CA PRO A 94 30.36 -2.27 -6.99
C PRO A 94 29.42 -2.32 -8.20
N GLY A 95 28.15 -2.03 -7.96
CA GLY A 95 27.10 -2.06 -8.99
C GLY A 95 26.53 -3.44 -9.29
N ARG A 96 26.85 -4.47 -8.50
CA ARG A 96 26.16 -5.75 -8.52
C ARG A 96 25.30 -5.92 -7.28
N ILE A 97 24.03 -6.10 -7.47
CA ILE A 97 23.03 -6.25 -6.41
C ILE A 97 22.40 -7.64 -6.51
N TYR A 98 22.42 -8.35 -5.41
CA TYR A 98 21.77 -9.64 -5.27
C TYR A 98 20.56 -9.46 -4.33
N MET A 99 19.36 -9.84 -4.79
CA MET A 99 18.17 -9.85 -3.90
C MET A 99 18.21 -11.14 -3.09
N ALA A 100 18.61 -11.05 -1.83
CA ALA A 100 19.00 -12.19 -1.02
C ALA A 100 18.22 -12.24 0.30
N GLU A 101 17.97 -13.45 0.77
CA GLU A 101 17.48 -13.77 2.10
C GLU A 101 18.49 -14.67 2.80
N MET A 102 18.58 -14.55 4.13
CA MET A 102 19.38 -15.51 4.90
C MET A 102 18.69 -16.87 4.91
N ASP A 103 19.44 -17.93 4.62
CA ASP A 103 18.96 -19.31 4.59
C ASP A 103 19.73 -20.19 5.56
N GLY A 104 19.00 -20.98 6.35
CA GLY A 104 19.58 -21.94 7.29
C GLY A 104 20.19 -21.33 8.54
N GLU A 105 21.20 -22.00 9.10
CA GLU A 105 21.86 -21.63 10.34
C GLU A 105 23.10 -20.78 10.08
N ILE A 106 23.44 -19.93 11.05
CA ILE A 106 24.72 -19.24 11.11
C ILE A 106 25.77 -20.20 11.72
N GLU A 107 26.69 -20.67 10.88
CA GLU A 107 27.78 -21.50 11.35
C GLU A 107 28.88 -20.63 11.97
N THR A 108 29.30 -20.93 13.19
CA THR A 108 30.29 -20.13 13.92
C THR A 108 31.57 -20.91 14.19
N LYS A 109 32.70 -20.22 14.09
CA LYS A 109 34.03 -20.74 14.47
C LYS A 109 34.77 -19.70 15.29
N GLU A 110 35.01 -20.01 16.56
CA GLU A 110 35.77 -19.17 17.47
C GLU A 110 37.29 -19.39 17.26
N ILE A 111 38.07 -18.32 17.01
CA ILE A 111 39.50 -18.39 16.78
C ILE A 111 40.17 -17.27 17.60
N GLY A 112 40.50 -17.55 18.85
CA GLY A 112 41.12 -16.56 19.73
C GLY A 112 40.21 -15.35 19.99
N ILE A 113 40.67 -14.15 19.63
CA ILE A 113 39.91 -12.89 19.72
C ILE A 113 39.05 -12.64 18.46
N TYR A 114 39.18 -13.50 17.44
CA TYR A 114 38.42 -13.38 16.20
C TYR A 114 37.26 -14.39 16.19
N GLY A 115 36.11 -13.93 15.70
CA GLY A 115 34.99 -14.80 15.40
C GLY A 115 34.80 -14.92 13.90
N GLN A 116 34.89 -16.14 13.38
CA GLN A 116 34.50 -16.41 12.00
C GLN A 116 33.05 -16.89 11.97
N VAL A 117 32.28 -16.32 11.06
CA VAL A 117 30.86 -16.63 10.87
C VAL A 117 30.62 -16.94 9.40
N THR A 118 30.02 -18.09 9.15
CA THR A 118 29.55 -18.45 7.83
C THR A 118 28.05 -18.18 7.75
N ILE A 119 27.66 -17.43 6.73
CA ILE A 119 26.29 -17.06 6.47
C ILE A 119 25.92 -17.57 5.09
N ASN A 120 24.81 -18.27 5.03
CA ASN A 120 24.25 -18.73 3.77
C ASN A 120 23.08 -17.81 3.39
N PHE A 121 23.09 -17.34 2.16
CA PHE A 121 22.00 -16.60 1.56
C PHE A 121 21.44 -17.37 0.37
N ILE A 122 20.18 -17.16 0.11
CA ILE A 122 19.50 -17.64 -1.08
C ILE A 122 18.90 -16.45 -1.83
N CYS A 123 19.09 -16.42 -3.15
CA CYS A 123 18.39 -15.48 -4.01
C CYS A 123 17.31 -16.24 -4.74
N ASN A 124 16.06 -16.08 -4.33
CA ASN A 124 14.89 -16.65 -4.98
C ASN A 124 14.74 -16.09 -6.39
N ASP A 125 15.05 -14.82 -6.58
CA ASP A 125 15.34 -14.24 -7.89
C ASP A 125 16.84 -14.44 -8.21
N PRO A 126 17.18 -15.34 -9.15
CA PRO A 126 18.56 -15.77 -9.37
C PRO A 126 19.41 -14.75 -10.14
N TYR A 127 18.83 -13.63 -10.56
CA TYR A 127 19.53 -12.63 -11.37
C TYR A 127 20.41 -11.71 -10.53
N VAL A 128 21.43 -11.17 -11.18
CA VAL A 128 22.27 -10.10 -10.64
C VAL A 128 21.79 -8.81 -11.26
N TYR A 129 21.36 -7.91 -10.42
CA TYR A 129 20.92 -6.59 -10.83
C TYR A 129 22.08 -5.61 -10.88
N LYS A 130 22.01 -4.69 -11.83
CA LYS A 130 22.88 -3.51 -11.94
C LYS A 130 22.11 -2.26 -11.54
N GLY A 131 22.45 -1.13 -12.07
CA GLY A 131 21.74 0.11 -11.81
C GLY A 131 20.28 0.09 -12.28
N GLN A 132 19.49 0.98 -11.70
CA GLN A 132 18.13 1.28 -12.13
C GLN A 132 18.17 2.51 -13.04
N PHE A 133 17.51 2.44 -14.18
CA PHE A 133 17.46 3.50 -15.18
C PHE A 133 16.02 3.88 -15.47
N ALA A 134 15.77 5.17 -15.55
CA ALA A 134 14.47 5.73 -15.90
C ALA A 134 14.55 6.44 -17.25
N THR A 135 13.61 6.17 -18.14
CA THR A 135 13.46 6.83 -19.44
C THR A 135 12.07 7.45 -19.53
N ASN A 136 12.01 8.74 -19.80
CA ASN A 136 10.71 9.43 -19.96
C ASN A 136 10.10 9.14 -21.32
N PHE A 137 8.77 9.10 -21.37
CA PHE A 137 8.03 9.18 -22.62
C PHE A 137 8.04 10.65 -23.11
N ILE A 138 8.46 10.85 -24.34
CA ILE A 138 8.44 12.15 -25.03
C ILE A 138 7.47 12.01 -26.19
N GLU A 139 6.41 12.81 -26.20
CA GLU A 139 5.31 12.68 -27.17
C GLU A 139 4.82 11.24 -27.33
N GLY A 140 4.68 10.54 -26.20
CA GLY A 140 4.22 9.15 -26.15
C GLY A 140 5.25 8.10 -26.56
N VAL A 141 6.52 8.47 -26.82
CA VAL A 141 7.57 7.53 -27.24
C VAL A 141 8.68 7.45 -26.19
N ALA A 142 9.09 6.25 -25.80
CA ALA A 142 10.28 6.02 -25.01
C ALA A 142 11.20 5.02 -25.72
N ILE A 143 12.48 5.39 -25.88
CA ILE A 143 13.53 4.51 -26.39
C ILE A 143 14.34 4.01 -25.21
N VAL A 144 14.20 2.74 -24.88
CA VAL A 144 14.80 2.10 -23.70
C VAL A 144 15.93 1.20 -24.12
N LEU A 145 17.13 1.46 -23.61
CA LEU A 145 18.29 0.59 -23.83
C LEU A 145 18.46 -0.32 -22.60
N ASN A 146 18.27 -1.63 -22.80
CA ASN A 146 18.59 -2.64 -21.82
C ASN A 146 20.00 -3.23 -22.11
N ASN A 147 21.03 -2.77 -21.38
CA ASN A 147 22.39 -3.32 -21.48
C ASN A 147 22.57 -4.63 -20.71
N GLY A 148 21.52 -5.10 -20.03
CA GLY A 148 21.48 -6.41 -19.40
C GLY A 148 21.70 -7.54 -20.40
N LYS A 149 21.79 -8.78 -19.91
CA LYS A 149 21.98 -9.99 -20.73
C LYS A 149 20.73 -10.85 -20.84
N VAL A 150 19.68 -10.43 -20.14
CA VAL A 150 18.34 -11.06 -20.14
C VAL A 150 17.28 -9.98 -20.19
N GLU A 151 16.09 -10.38 -20.57
CA GLU A 151 14.90 -9.53 -20.48
C GLU A 151 14.67 -9.07 -19.03
N THR A 152 14.08 -7.89 -18.84
CA THR A 152 13.81 -7.32 -17.53
C THR A 152 12.41 -6.72 -17.45
N PRO A 153 11.66 -7.00 -16.38
CA PRO A 153 10.34 -6.41 -16.19
C PRO A 153 10.45 -4.92 -15.92
N PRO A 154 9.74 -4.08 -16.69
CA PRO A 154 9.68 -2.65 -16.45
C PRO A 154 8.69 -2.28 -15.36
N ILE A 155 8.95 -1.14 -14.72
CA ILE A 155 7.98 -0.42 -13.91
C ILE A 155 7.60 0.85 -14.68
N TYR A 156 6.30 1.08 -14.86
CA TYR A 156 5.79 2.31 -15.47
C TYR A 156 5.20 3.20 -14.40
N GLU A 157 5.62 4.46 -14.37
CA GLU A 157 5.00 5.52 -13.58
C GLU A 157 4.38 6.54 -14.55
N ILE A 158 3.05 6.63 -14.53
CA ILE A 158 2.30 7.41 -15.51
C ILE A 158 1.35 8.36 -14.81
N GLU A 159 1.40 9.64 -15.14
CA GLU A 159 0.49 10.68 -14.68
C GLU A 159 -0.54 11.01 -15.75
N VAL A 160 -1.80 11.12 -15.36
CA VAL A 160 -2.92 11.45 -16.21
C VAL A 160 -3.05 12.97 -16.30
N LEU A 161 -2.90 13.54 -17.50
CA LEU A 161 -2.96 14.98 -17.77
C LEU A 161 -4.38 15.46 -18.11
N ASP A 162 -5.21 14.57 -18.65
CA ASP A 162 -6.64 14.77 -18.91
C ASP A 162 -7.37 13.42 -18.78
N SER A 163 -8.69 13.43 -18.56
CA SER A 163 -9.48 12.21 -18.35
C SER A 163 -9.34 11.22 -19.50
N ILE A 164 -9.10 9.95 -19.15
CA ILE A 164 -8.87 8.85 -20.08
C ILE A 164 -9.85 7.69 -19.87
N THR A 165 -10.24 7.04 -20.97
CA THR A 165 -11.03 5.80 -20.96
C THR A 165 -10.14 4.56 -21.02
N HIS A 166 -8.89 4.70 -21.48
CA HIS A 166 -7.90 3.64 -21.57
C HIS A 166 -6.48 4.19 -21.43
N LEU A 167 -5.57 3.29 -21.09
CA LEU A 167 -4.13 3.49 -21.11
C LEU A 167 -3.51 2.29 -21.80
N ASP A 168 -2.77 2.53 -22.88
CA ASP A 168 -2.07 1.50 -23.64
C ASP A 168 -0.58 1.73 -23.65
N ILE A 169 0.19 0.65 -23.51
CA ILE A 169 1.63 0.63 -23.72
C ILE A 169 1.93 -0.45 -24.77
N PHE A 170 2.56 -0.06 -25.86
CA PHE A 170 2.86 -0.94 -26.98
C PHE A 170 4.36 -1.15 -27.15
N THR A 171 4.71 -2.34 -27.61
CA THR A 171 5.98 -2.63 -28.28
C THR A 171 5.68 -3.07 -29.71
N ASP A 172 6.69 -3.46 -30.48
CA ASP A 172 6.53 -4.11 -31.79
C ASP A 172 5.90 -5.51 -31.74
N LYS A 173 5.88 -6.15 -30.53
CA LYS A 173 5.45 -7.56 -30.36
C LYS A 173 4.25 -7.73 -29.44
N SER A 174 4.05 -6.80 -28.48
CA SER A 174 3.09 -6.96 -27.40
C SER A 174 2.43 -5.65 -27.04
N TYR A 175 1.29 -5.73 -26.36
CA TYR A 175 0.64 -4.56 -25.79
C TYR A 175 0.11 -4.85 -24.38
N LEU A 176 0.06 -3.80 -23.58
CA LEU A 176 -0.53 -3.79 -22.27
C LEU A 176 -1.61 -2.71 -22.25
N ARG A 177 -2.84 -3.06 -21.86
CA ARG A 177 -4.01 -2.18 -21.87
C ARG A 177 -4.73 -2.18 -20.55
N PHE A 178 -5.17 -0.99 -20.15
CA PHE A 178 -6.10 -0.76 -19.05
C PHE A 178 -7.30 0.02 -19.56
N GLY A 179 -8.52 -0.42 -19.20
CA GLY A 179 -9.75 0.18 -19.67
C GLY A 179 -10.08 -0.17 -21.14
N GLU A 180 -10.91 0.65 -21.75
CA GLU A 180 -11.43 0.42 -23.10
C GLU A 180 -11.28 1.68 -23.97
N PRO A 181 -10.69 1.58 -25.17
CA PRO A 181 -10.66 2.69 -26.11
C PRO A 181 -12.09 3.04 -26.54
N ALA A 182 -12.43 4.32 -26.45
CA ALA A 182 -13.72 4.79 -26.92
C ALA A 182 -13.67 4.95 -28.45
N PRO A 183 -14.48 4.22 -29.22
CA PRO A 183 -14.73 4.51 -30.62
C PRO A 183 -15.25 5.95 -30.79
N ILE A 184 -14.98 6.59 -31.93
CA ILE A 184 -15.37 7.98 -32.20
C ILE A 184 -16.89 8.21 -32.04
N GLU A 185 -17.69 7.17 -32.22
CA GLU A 185 -19.15 7.20 -32.14
C GLU A 185 -19.70 7.01 -30.74
N ASN A 186 -18.88 6.58 -29.76
CA ASN A 186 -19.33 6.28 -28.42
C ASN A 186 -19.26 7.50 -27.50
N VAL A 187 -20.27 7.65 -26.67
CA VAL A 187 -20.28 8.66 -25.61
C VAL A 187 -19.36 8.20 -24.47
N VAL A 188 -18.48 9.09 -24.03
CA VAL A 188 -17.70 8.88 -22.80
C VAL A 188 -18.38 9.59 -21.65
N TYR A 189 -18.31 9.01 -20.46
CA TYR A 189 -18.95 9.60 -19.28
C TYR A 189 -18.15 9.48 -18.00
N GLN A 190 -18.37 10.42 -17.09
CA GLN A 190 -17.82 10.37 -15.73
C GLN A 190 -18.66 9.44 -14.84
N ARG A 191 -18.04 8.40 -14.27
CA ARG A 191 -18.71 7.51 -13.32
C ARG A 191 -19.13 8.20 -12.04
N GLN A 192 -18.40 9.22 -11.63
CA GLN A 192 -18.62 9.92 -10.37
C GLN A 192 -18.30 11.41 -10.49
N THR A 193 -19.03 12.23 -9.78
CA THR A 193 -18.82 13.68 -9.69
C THR A 193 -18.39 14.03 -8.28
N LEU A 194 -17.28 14.73 -8.12
CA LEU A 194 -16.82 15.22 -6.82
C LEU A 194 -17.74 16.37 -6.35
N ILE A 195 -18.48 16.15 -5.26
CA ILE A 195 -19.43 17.13 -4.70
C ILE A 195 -18.90 17.81 -3.43
N LEU A 196 -17.97 17.18 -2.73
CA LEU A 196 -17.30 17.76 -1.57
C LEU A 196 -15.83 17.41 -1.59
N ASN A 197 -14.98 18.44 -1.45
CA ASN A 197 -13.55 18.29 -1.21
C ASN A 197 -13.14 19.26 -0.09
N ASP A 198 -12.97 18.72 1.11
CA ASP A 198 -12.60 19.50 2.29
C ASP A 198 -11.31 18.96 2.89
N SER A 199 -10.27 19.78 2.91
CA SER A 199 -8.97 19.45 3.51
C SER A 199 -8.95 19.51 5.04
N MET A 200 -10.06 19.93 5.66
CA MET A 200 -10.21 20.11 7.12
C MET A 200 -9.16 21.04 7.76
N LYS A 201 -8.65 21.99 6.98
CA LYS A 201 -7.73 23.04 7.44
C LYS A 201 -8.45 24.32 7.88
N SER A 202 -9.78 24.34 7.81
CA SER A 202 -10.64 25.44 8.23
C SER A 202 -11.94 24.91 8.81
N MET A 203 -12.47 25.61 9.82
CA MET A 203 -13.81 25.33 10.40
C MET A 203 -14.97 25.96 9.62
N ASN A 204 -14.68 26.62 8.50
CA ASN A 204 -15.73 27.22 7.68
C ASN A 204 -16.74 26.17 7.22
N ASN A 205 -18.03 26.49 7.32
CA ASN A 205 -19.16 25.61 7.02
C ASN A 205 -19.33 24.40 7.97
N TRP A 206 -18.54 24.33 9.05
CA TRP A 206 -18.67 23.29 10.07
C TRP A 206 -19.32 23.89 11.34
N THR A 207 -20.40 23.28 11.78
CA THR A 207 -21.13 23.65 13.00
C THR A 207 -21.00 22.55 14.05
N THR A 208 -21.25 22.90 15.32
CA THR A 208 -21.29 21.89 16.39
C THR A 208 -22.69 21.27 16.39
N PRO A 209 -22.85 19.94 16.22
CA PRO A 209 -24.14 19.29 16.31
C PRO A 209 -24.66 19.27 17.75
N THR A 210 -25.96 19.05 17.90
CA THR A 210 -26.63 18.97 19.23
C THR A 210 -26.53 17.58 19.83
N GLU A 211 -26.36 16.54 19.01
CA GLU A 211 -26.36 15.16 19.44
C GLU A 211 -25.34 14.30 18.66
N ILE A 212 -24.97 13.20 19.28
CA ILE A 212 -24.09 12.19 18.68
C ILE A 212 -24.52 10.78 19.10
N ASP A 213 -24.44 9.83 18.17
CA ASP A 213 -24.80 8.44 18.42
C ASP A 213 -23.92 7.83 19.53
N ASN A 214 -24.58 7.19 20.49
CA ASN A 214 -23.97 6.45 21.60
C ASN A 214 -22.86 7.22 22.35
N GLY A 215 -23.14 8.47 22.76
CA GLY A 215 -22.14 9.25 23.50
C GLY A 215 -22.56 10.67 23.77
N TYR A 216 -21.57 11.48 24.15
CA TYR A 216 -21.75 12.89 24.48
C TYR A 216 -20.84 13.78 23.63
N ILE A 217 -21.36 14.95 23.26
CA ILE A 217 -20.57 16.01 22.65
C ILE A 217 -19.98 16.85 23.78
N GLY A 218 -18.67 17.06 23.74
CA GLY A 218 -17.97 17.88 24.72
C GLY A 218 -16.57 18.24 24.26
N GLY A 219 -15.99 19.25 24.87
CA GLY A 219 -14.66 19.71 24.51
C GLY A 219 -14.60 20.53 23.22
N THR A 220 -13.44 20.64 22.63
CA THR A 220 -13.14 21.56 21.53
C THR A 220 -12.37 20.84 20.42
N MET A 221 -12.79 21.04 19.19
CA MET A 221 -12.10 20.64 17.96
C MET A 221 -11.59 21.88 17.24
N VAL A 222 -10.36 21.84 16.78
CA VAL A 222 -9.72 22.91 16.02
C VAL A 222 -9.29 22.39 14.64
N ALA A 223 -9.23 23.32 13.69
CA ALA A 223 -8.60 23.09 12.41
C ALA A 223 -7.11 23.48 12.48
N THR A 224 -6.24 22.61 12.05
CA THR A 224 -4.80 22.82 11.93
C THR A 224 -4.35 22.65 10.46
N GLN A 225 -3.09 22.92 10.15
CA GLN A 225 -2.55 22.62 8.82
C GLN A 225 -2.54 21.12 8.51
N ALA A 226 -2.68 20.27 9.53
CA ALA A 226 -2.69 18.82 9.42
C ALA A 226 -4.10 18.19 9.42
N GLY A 227 -5.16 19.00 9.66
CA GLY A 227 -6.55 18.57 9.70
C GLY A 227 -7.27 18.95 10.99
N PHE A 228 -8.39 18.30 11.27
CA PHE A 228 -9.15 18.49 12.52
C PHE A 228 -8.55 17.67 13.66
N GLU A 229 -8.37 18.32 14.80
CA GLU A 229 -7.83 17.73 16.03
C GLU A 229 -8.67 18.14 17.25
N ALA A 230 -8.79 17.25 18.24
CA ALA A 230 -9.41 17.57 19.51
C ALA A 230 -8.39 18.24 20.43
N THR A 231 -8.69 19.44 20.92
CA THR A 231 -7.89 20.14 21.94
C THR A 231 -8.39 19.89 23.37
N SER A 232 -9.64 19.47 23.52
CA SER A 232 -10.20 18.98 24.78
C SER A 232 -11.38 18.05 24.49
N PHE A 233 -11.70 17.20 25.47
CA PHE A 233 -12.81 16.24 25.39
C PHE A 233 -13.98 16.59 26.32
N GLY A 234 -13.87 17.68 27.07
CA GLY A 234 -14.86 18.11 28.07
C GLY A 234 -14.78 17.31 29.37
N ALA A 235 -15.53 17.78 30.37
CA ALA A 235 -15.68 17.07 31.65
C ALA A 235 -16.51 15.79 31.48
N ALA A 236 -16.17 14.74 32.24
CA ALA A 236 -16.91 13.48 32.19
C ALA A 236 -18.38 13.65 32.60
N ILE A 237 -19.28 13.08 31.79
CA ILE A 237 -20.75 13.12 31.99
C ILE A 237 -21.20 11.72 32.43
N GLN A 238 -22.12 11.65 33.40
CA GLN A 238 -22.69 10.39 33.87
C GLN A 238 -24.05 10.10 33.21
N PRO A 239 -24.37 8.84 32.89
CA PRO A 239 -23.50 7.66 32.94
C PRO A 239 -22.36 7.77 31.93
N LEU A 240 -21.19 7.17 32.21
CA LEU A 240 -20.03 7.26 31.32
C LEU A 240 -20.36 6.69 29.94
N LYS A 241 -20.04 7.47 28.92
CA LYS A 241 -20.11 7.09 27.49
C LYS A 241 -18.94 7.70 26.75
N TRP A 242 -18.72 7.29 25.53
CA TRP A 242 -17.76 7.94 24.63
C TRP A 242 -18.04 9.43 24.50
N GLN A 243 -17.04 10.26 24.68
CA GLN A 243 -17.19 11.71 24.76
C GLN A 243 -16.08 12.43 23.99
N GLY A 244 -16.45 13.53 23.35
CA GLY A 244 -15.49 14.40 22.67
C GLY A 244 -16.17 15.36 21.71
N PRO A 245 -15.37 16.22 21.04
CA PRO A 245 -15.88 17.21 20.12
C PRO A 245 -16.37 16.56 18.82
N ALA A 246 -17.41 17.16 18.27
CA ALA A 246 -17.97 16.80 16.97
C ALA A 246 -18.25 18.05 16.13
N LYS A 247 -18.15 17.91 14.82
CA LYS A 247 -18.50 18.91 13.83
C LYS A 247 -19.36 18.31 12.73
N GLN A 248 -20.26 19.10 12.18
CA GLN A 248 -21.22 18.69 11.16
C GLN A 248 -21.31 19.76 10.07
N ARG A 249 -21.49 19.34 8.82
CA ARG A 249 -21.77 20.22 7.69
C ARG A 249 -22.75 19.56 6.71
N SER A 250 -23.49 20.40 5.98
CA SER A 250 -24.31 19.93 4.87
C SER A 250 -23.46 19.65 3.64
N LEU A 251 -23.89 18.68 2.87
CA LEU A 251 -23.41 18.45 1.50
C LEU A 251 -24.01 19.50 0.56
N PRO A 252 -23.34 19.82 -0.56
CA PRO A 252 -23.88 20.75 -1.56
C PRO A 252 -25.18 20.26 -2.20
N GLU A 253 -25.35 18.96 -2.29
CA GLU A 253 -26.53 18.28 -2.79
C GLU A 253 -26.81 16.99 -2.01
N THR A 254 -28.04 16.52 -2.07
CA THR A 254 -28.47 15.24 -1.48
C THR A 254 -28.13 14.10 -2.42
N VAL A 255 -27.48 13.04 -1.94
CA VAL A 255 -27.02 11.96 -2.79
C VAL A 255 -27.42 10.58 -2.27
N GLN A 256 -27.89 9.74 -3.18
CA GLN A 256 -28.26 8.35 -2.91
C GLN A 256 -27.03 7.44 -3.01
N ASN A 257 -26.37 7.43 -4.16
CA ASN A 257 -25.24 6.60 -4.47
C ASN A 257 -23.97 7.43 -4.37
N PHE A 258 -23.02 7.02 -3.53
CA PHE A 258 -21.86 7.83 -3.23
C PHE A 258 -20.62 7.01 -2.88
N ARG A 259 -19.48 7.65 -3.04
CA ARG A 259 -18.21 7.29 -2.42
C ARG A 259 -17.77 8.43 -1.51
N ALA A 260 -17.27 8.09 -0.34
CA ALA A 260 -16.65 9.05 0.56
C ALA A 260 -15.29 8.52 1.03
N ASP A 261 -14.23 9.32 0.86
CA ASP A 261 -12.86 9.01 1.26
C ASP A 261 -12.43 9.96 2.39
N ILE A 262 -11.94 9.39 3.48
CA ILE A 262 -11.57 10.12 4.68
C ILE A 262 -10.19 9.64 5.17
N PRO A 263 -9.11 10.35 4.83
CA PRO A 263 -7.80 10.07 5.42
C PRO A 263 -7.77 10.49 6.89
N ILE A 264 -7.31 9.59 7.76
CA ILE A 264 -7.23 9.82 9.21
C ILE A 264 -5.88 9.36 9.78
N GLU A 265 -5.59 9.82 11.00
CA GLU A 265 -4.53 9.28 11.85
C GLU A 265 -5.10 8.94 13.23
N LEU A 266 -4.86 7.72 13.72
CA LEU A 266 -5.10 7.30 15.08
C LEU A 266 -3.85 6.55 15.56
N LEU A 267 -2.99 7.29 16.30
CA LEU A 267 -1.72 6.77 16.79
C LEU A 267 -1.91 6.27 18.22
N ASN A 268 -1.63 5.00 18.42
CA ASN A 268 -1.79 4.38 19.73
C ASN A 268 -0.67 4.76 20.68
N VAL A 269 -1.04 5.15 21.90
CA VAL A 269 -0.15 5.17 23.05
C VAL A 269 -0.70 4.21 24.12
N THR A 270 0.17 3.68 24.95
CA THR A 270 -0.26 2.77 26.01
C THR A 270 -1.13 3.47 27.05
N LYS A 271 -2.17 2.79 27.56
CA LYS A 271 -3.14 3.28 28.57
C LYS A 271 -4.05 4.40 28.09
N GLU A 272 -4.38 4.42 26.82
CA GLU A 272 -5.29 5.36 26.21
C GLU A 272 -6.40 4.66 25.44
N THR A 273 -7.51 5.35 25.28
CA THR A 273 -8.56 4.97 24.34
C THR A 273 -8.83 6.12 23.40
N GLY A 274 -9.20 5.82 22.18
CA GLY A 274 -9.49 6.83 21.17
C GLY A 274 -10.46 6.31 20.12
N MET A 275 -11.22 7.24 19.54
CA MET A 275 -12.19 6.91 18.49
C MET A 275 -12.33 8.07 17.53
N ILE A 276 -12.20 7.80 16.25
CA ILE A 276 -12.56 8.71 15.17
C ILE A 276 -13.76 8.13 14.47
N GLU A 277 -14.83 8.88 14.33
CA GLU A 277 -16.04 8.45 13.63
C GLU A 277 -16.52 9.50 12.63
N ILE A 278 -17.00 9.01 11.50
CA ILE A 278 -17.60 9.80 10.43
C ILE A 278 -19.00 9.24 10.18
N TYR A 279 -19.99 10.13 10.21
CA TYR A 279 -21.39 9.82 10.04
C TYR A 279 -21.89 10.43 8.72
N PHE A 280 -22.70 9.67 8.01
CA PHE A 280 -23.44 10.08 6.84
C PHE A 280 -24.90 10.15 7.21
N LEU A 281 -25.46 11.36 7.17
CA LEU A 281 -26.79 11.65 7.69
C LEU A 281 -27.74 12.05 6.55
N ASP A 282 -29.02 11.72 6.70
CA ASP A 282 -30.06 12.24 5.83
C ASP A 282 -30.34 13.74 6.09
N ALA A 283 -31.33 14.30 5.40
CA ALA A 283 -31.72 15.70 5.55
C ALA A 283 -32.33 16.01 6.93
N LEU A 284 -32.88 15.01 7.62
CA LEU A 284 -33.45 15.13 8.96
C LEU A 284 -32.42 14.93 10.08
N GLY A 285 -31.18 14.54 9.73
CA GLY A 285 -30.11 14.28 10.69
C GLY A 285 -30.05 12.80 11.16
N ASN A 286 -30.86 11.91 10.61
CA ASN A 286 -30.79 10.49 10.94
C ASN A 286 -29.52 9.87 10.34
N THR A 287 -28.86 9.00 11.12
CA THR A 287 -27.68 8.29 10.67
C THR A 287 -28.04 7.19 9.68
N ILE A 288 -27.56 7.30 8.45
CA ILE A 288 -27.68 6.25 7.42
C ILE A 288 -26.52 5.28 7.55
N ALA A 289 -25.29 5.77 7.59
CA ALA A 289 -24.09 4.97 7.77
C ALA A 289 -23.07 5.70 8.65
N LYS A 290 -22.23 4.91 9.31
CA LYS A 290 -21.12 5.40 10.13
C LYS A 290 -19.89 4.52 9.91
N ILE A 291 -18.74 5.15 9.70
CA ILE A 291 -17.45 4.48 9.62
C ILE A 291 -16.49 5.09 10.65
N GLY A 292 -15.61 4.29 11.22
CA GLY A 292 -14.64 4.77 12.20
C GLY A 292 -13.47 3.84 12.41
N MET A 293 -12.47 4.37 13.10
CA MET A 293 -11.34 3.64 13.65
C MET A 293 -11.31 3.89 15.14
N GLU A 294 -11.14 2.84 15.93
CA GLU A 294 -11.19 2.95 17.39
C GLU A 294 -10.15 2.08 18.08
N ASP A 295 -9.62 2.58 19.19
CA ASP A 295 -8.91 1.80 20.21
C ASP A 295 -9.70 1.86 21.50
N VAL A 296 -10.29 0.74 21.89
CA VAL A 296 -11.15 0.63 23.07
C VAL A 296 -10.44 0.00 24.27
N TRP A 297 -9.16 -0.37 24.10
CA TRP A 297 -8.40 -1.12 25.09
C TRP A 297 -7.37 -0.24 25.83
N PRO A 298 -7.62 0.18 27.07
CA PRO A 298 -6.75 1.13 27.75
C PRO A 298 -5.34 0.61 28.10
N THR A 299 -5.08 -0.68 27.91
CA THR A 299 -3.79 -1.31 28.26
C THR A 299 -3.05 -1.92 27.08
N LEU A 300 -3.67 -1.94 25.91
CA LEU A 300 -3.14 -2.57 24.70
C LEU A 300 -3.20 -1.61 23.53
N LYS A 301 -2.22 -1.64 22.66
CA LYS A 301 -2.33 -1.03 21.33
C LYS A 301 -3.17 -1.95 20.44
N LYS A 302 -4.40 -1.54 20.13
CA LYS A 302 -5.33 -2.39 19.39
C LYS A 302 -6.36 -1.58 18.62
N ASN A 303 -5.98 -1.11 17.43
CA ASN A 303 -6.91 -0.44 16.53
C ASN A 303 -7.81 -1.45 15.81
N GLN A 304 -9.07 -1.08 15.68
CA GLN A 304 -10.06 -1.83 14.91
C GLN A 304 -10.94 -0.89 14.09
N GLY A 305 -11.24 -1.32 12.87
CA GLY A 305 -12.18 -0.64 11.99
C GLY A 305 -13.61 -0.97 12.39
N LYS A 306 -14.50 0.02 12.25
CA LYS A 306 -15.92 -0.11 12.55
C LYS A 306 -16.77 0.47 11.43
N PHE A 307 -17.75 -0.28 10.99
CA PHE A 307 -18.78 0.20 10.08
C PHE A 307 -20.16 -0.20 10.61
N GLN A 308 -21.09 0.74 10.59
CA GLN A 308 -22.43 0.57 11.14
C GLN A 308 -23.44 1.28 10.22
N LEU A 309 -24.61 0.66 10.02
CA LEU A 309 -25.80 1.31 9.47
C LEU A 309 -26.75 1.70 10.61
N GLY A 310 -27.41 2.84 10.46
CA GLY A 310 -28.31 3.40 11.47
C GLY A 310 -27.59 3.92 12.71
N ASN A 311 -28.38 4.31 13.71
CA ASN A 311 -27.96 4.77 15.04
C ASN A 311 -28.05 3.63 16.08
N VAL A 312 -27.75 3.91 17.34
CA VAL A 312 -27.77 2.91 18.44
C VAL A 312 -29.10 2.20 18.62
N ASP A 313 -30.22 2.83 18.27
CA ASP A 313 -31.57 2.29 18.49
C ASP A 313 -32.02 1.35 17.38
N ASN A 314 -31.55 1.58 16.15
CA ASN A 314 -31.93 0.79 14.98
C ASN A 314 -30.72 0.27 14.18
N ARG A 315 -29.56 0.21 14.83
CA ARG A 315 -28.30 -0.11 14.16
C ARG A 315 -28.23 -1.56 13.69
N LYS A 316 -27.53 -1.71 12.57
CA LYS A 316 -26.88 -2.94 12.17
C LYS A 316 -25.37 -2.72 12.20
N LEU A 317 -24.65 -3.42 13.08
CA LEU A 317 -23.18 -3.40 13.13
C LEU A 317 -22.68 -4.44 12.14
N GLU A 318 -22.11 -3.94 11.03
CA GLU A 318 -21.78 -4.80 9.91
C GLU A 318 -20.29 -5.17 9.88
N TYR A 319 -19.44 -4.30 10.34
CA TYR A 319 -17.99 -4.54 10.40
C TYR A 319 -17.44 -4.04 11.73
N HIS A 320 -16.71 -4.89 12.45
CA HIS A 320 -16.01 -4.51 13.67
C HIS A 320 -14.83 -5.45 13.87
N ARG A 321 -13.70 -5.13 13.24
CA ARG A 321 -12.55 -6.03 13.14
C ARG A 321 -11.24 -5.27 13.13
N GLN A 322 -10.16 -5.98 13.45
CA GLN A 322 -8.78 -5.59 13.19
C GLN A 322 -8.40 -5.93 11.74
N ALA A 323 -7.20 -5.52 11.31
CA ALA A 323 -6.59 -6.07 10.11
C ALA A 323 -6.39 -7.59 10.22
N ASP A 324 -6.20 -8.29 9.11
CA ASP A 324 -5.91 -9.72 9.09
C ASP A 324 -4.64 -10.05 9.90
N TYR A 325 -3.60 -9.24 9.77
CA TYR A 325 -2.50 -9.17 10.73
C TYR A 325 -2.85 -8.11 11.78
N ALA A 326 -3.28 -8.53 12.95
CA ALA A 326 -3.88 -7.67 13.98
C ALA A 326 -3.10 -6.38 14.30
N PRO A 327 -1.75 -6.38 14.43
CA PRO A 327 -0.99 -5.15 14.67
C PRO A 327 -0.90 -4.18 13.50
N ALA A 328 -1.25 -4.59 12.29
CA ALA A 328 -1.03 -3.78 11.08
C ALA A 328 -1.78 -2.44 11.07
N TRP A 329 -2.89 -2.35 11.78
CA TRP A 329 -3.63 -1.10 11.96
C TRP A 329 -3.28 -0.34 13.24
N ASN A 330 -2.33 -0.82 14.03
CA ASN A 330 -1.79 0.00 15.12
C ASN A 330 -1.04 1.21 14.54
N ASP A 331 -1.08 2.32 15.26
CA ASP A 331 -0.55 3.61 14.78
C ASP A 331 -1.09 3.96 13.38
N PHE A 332 -2.40 3.82 13.20
CA PHE A 332 -3.10 3.94 11.92
C PHE A 332 -2.91 5.32 11.28
N LYS A 333 -2.34 5.33 10.09
CA LYS A 333 -2.29 6.45 9.16
C LYS A 333 -2.85 5.95 7.85
N GLY A 334 -4.12 6.21 7.61
CA GLY A 334 -4.77 5.46 6.55
C GLY A 334 -6.05 6.09 6.03
N MET A 335 -6.72 5.33 5.19
CA MET A 335 -7.96 5.68 4.52
C MET A 335 -9.13 4.94 5.14
N LEU A 336 -10.17 5.68 5.51
CA LEU A 336 -11.52 5.18 5.68
C LEU A 336 -12.32 5.54 4.45
N ARG A 337 -13.10 4.59 3.90
CA ARG A 337 -13.95 4.84 2.75
C ARG A 337 -15.29 4.12 2.90
N VAL A 338 -16.34 4.76 2.43
CA VAL A 338 -17.67 4.16 2.28
C VAL A 338 -18.10 4.28 0.84
N HIS A 339 -18.50 3.16 0.26
CA HIS A 339 -19.23 3.10 -0.99
C HIS A 339 -20.67 2.73 -0.71
N ARG A 340 -21.59 3.42 -1.36
CA ARG A 340 -22.99 3.01 -1.46
C ARG A 340 -23.45 3.04 -2.91
N ASP A 341 -23.94 1.90 -3.38
CA ASP A 341 -24.52 1.73 -4.70
C ASP A 341 -25.86 0.99 -4.56
N GLY A 342 -26.96 1.72 -4.76
CA GLY A 342 -28.29 1.24 -4.43
C GLY A 342 -28.40 0.86 -2.95
N ASN A 343 -28.75 -0.40 -2.68
CA ASN A 343 -28.83 -0.97 -1.33
C ASN A 343 -27.55 -1.71 -0.89
N LEU A 344 -26.45 -1.60 -1.67
CA LEU A 344 -25.19 -2.24 -1.37
C LEU A 344 -24.22 -1.23 -0.72
N PHE A 345 -23.72 -1.57 0.46
CA PHE A 345 -22.74 -0.79 1.21
C PHE A 345 -21.42 -1.55 1.29
N ARG A 346 -20.30 -0.85 1.06
CA ARG A 346 -18.93 -1.40 1.15
C ARG A 346 -18.05 -0.44 1.95
N PRO A 347 -17.68 -0.79 3.19
CA PRO A 347 -16.62 -0.08 3.90
C PRO A 347 -15.26 -0.54 3.38
N TYR A 348 -14.28 0.37 3.50
CA TYR A 348 -12.89 0.12 3.14
C TYR A 348 -11.98 0.75 4.19
N PHE A 349 -10.98 0.01 4.62
CA PHE A 349 -9.97 0.43 5.55
C PHE A 349 -8.61 0.05 4.96
N ALA A 350 -7.66 0.97 4.94
CA ALA A 350 -6.31 0.69 4.49
C ALA A 350 -5.30 1.55 5.24
N GLN A 351 -4.17 0.97 5.61
CA GLN A 351 -2.99 1.72 6.02
C GLN A 351 -2.37 2.34 4.77
N ILE A 352 -1.88 3.59 4.86
CA ILE A 352 -1.19 4.26 3.76
C ILE A 352 0.28 4.39 4.11
N GLN A 353 1.14 3.87 3.27
CA GLN A 353 2.60 4.00 3.38
C GLN A 353 3.07 5.40 2.97
N PRO A 354 4.30 5.81 3.34
CA PRO A 354 4.84 7.12 2.96
C PRO A 354 4.90 7.38 1.46
N ASP A 355 5.00 6.35 0.63
CA ASP A 355 4.95 6.42 -0.84
C ASP A 355 3.53 6.54 -1.40
N GLY A 356 2.50 6.51 -0.54
CA GLY A 356 1.09 6.58 -0.91
C GLY A 356 0.44 5.23 -1.19
N LYS A 357 1.16 4.12 -1.13
CA LYS A 357 0.60 2.78 -1.36
C LYS A 357 -0.36 2.40 -0.23
N HIS A 358 -1.52 1.87 -0.62
CA HIS A 358 -2.49 1.28 0.31
C HIS A 358 -2.07 -0.15 0.63
N VAL A 359 -1.87 -0.42 1.92
CA VAL A 359 -1.50 -1.75 2.43
C VAL A 359 -2.42 -2.16 3.56
N TRP A 360 -2.41 -3.45 3.92
CA TRP A 360 -3.28 -4.00 4.95
C TRP A 360 -4.74 -3.60 4.75
N VAL A 361 -5.15 -3.69 3.49
CA VAL A 361 -6.52 -3.38 3.07
C VAL A 361 -7.48 -4.36 3.73
N SER A 362 -8.59 -3.84 4.28
CA SER A 362 -9.66 -4.70 4.80
C SER A 362 -10.12 -5.66 3.71
N GLN A 363 -10.38 -6.92 4.08
CA GLN A 363 -10.98 -7.88 3.15
C GLN A 363 -12.20 -7.26 2.48
N GLN A 364 -12.42 -7.62 1.23
CA GLN A 364 -13.61 -7.19 0.48
C GLN A 364 -14.86 -7.64 1.24
N TRP A 365 -15.46 -6.69 1.93
CA TRP A 365 -16.65 -6.92 2.69
C TRP A 365 -17.76 -6.01 2.17
N SER A 366 -18.94 -6.55 2.03
CA SER A 366 -20.11 -5.81 1.57
C SER A 366 -21.35 -6.24 2.32
N TYR A 367 -22.26 -5.31 2.51
CA TYR A 367 -23.57 -5.56 3.05
C TYR A 367 -24.65 -5.06 2.10
N ARG A 368 -25.63 -5.91 1.85
CA ARG A 368 -26.84 -5.58 1.08
C ARG A 368 -28.00 -5.36 2.03
N ASP A 369 -28.55 -4.15 2.03
CA ASP A 369 -29.75 -3.79 2.81
C ASP A 369 -31.02 -4.30 2.09
N GLU A 370 -31.30 -5.60 2.24
CA GLU A 370 -32.45 -6.22 1.61
C GLU A 370 -33.78 -5.72 2.17
N ALA A 371 -33.78 -5.30 3.44
CA ALA A 371 -34.95 -4.73 4.11
C ALA A 371 -35.20 -3.25 3.78
N LEU A 372 -34.32 -2.64 2.99
CA LEU A 372 -34.36 -1.23 2.55
C LEU A 372 -34.53 -0.21 3.70
N GLN A 373 -33.94 -0.50 4.87
CA GLN A 373 -34.09 0.31 6.06
C GLN A 373 -33.22 1.58 6.07
N TYR A 374 -32.07 1.53 5.34
CA TYR A 374 -31.09 2.60 5.32
C TYR A 374 -31.01 3.29 3.94
N MET A 375 -32.15 3.35 3.26
CA MET A 375 -32.20 3.80 1.87
C MET A 375 -32.31 5.30 1.69
N ALA A 376 -32.52 6.09 2.75
CA ALA A 376 -32.55 7.54 2.61
C ALA A 376 -31.23 8.08 2.03
N PRO A 377 -31.30 9.09 1.15
CA PRO A 377 -30.11 9.73 0.60
C PRO A 377 -29.40 10.55 1.68
N ILE A 378 -28.06 10.65 1.61
CA ILE A 378 -27.29 11.46 2.51
C ILE A 378 -27.34 12.93 2.09
N ALA A 379 -27.45 13.82 3.07
CA ALA A 379 -27.45 15.27 2.91
C ALA A 379 -26.42 15.99 3.77
N GLN A 380 -25.86 15.30 4.76
CA GLN A 380 -24.94 15.89 5.73
C GLN A 380 -23.85 14.86 6.11
N VAL A 381 -22.70 15.39 6.52
CA VAL A 381 -21.63 14.63 7.14
C VAL A 381 -21.31 15.19 8.52
N LYS A 382 -21.10 14.27 9.49
CA LYS A 382 -20.69 14.61 10.86
C LYS A 382 -19.39 13.86 11.15
N VAL A 383 -18.44 14.53 11.80
CA VAL A 383 -17.16 13.96 12.22
C VAL A 383 -16.99 14.13 13.72
N ALA A 384 -16.39 13.14 14.37
CA ALA A 384 -16.17 13.18 15.81
C ALA A 384 -14.82 12.56 16.18
N ILE A 385 -14.17 13.16 17.19
CA ILE A 385 -12.96 12.64 17.82
C ILE A 385 -13.29 12.44 19.31
N ARG A 386 -13.31 11.20 19.76
CA ARG A 386 -13.83 10.87 21.10
C ARG A 386 -12.85 10.02 21.89
N LYS A 387 -12.97 10.04 23.22
CA LYS A 387 -12.30 9.11 24.14
C LYS A 387 -13.28 8.56 25.17
N TRP A 388 -12.90 7.52 25.83
CA TRP A 388 -13.61 7.08 27.03
C TRP A 388 -13.19 7.96 28.22
N PRO A 389 -14.13 8.54 29.00
CA PRO A 389 -13.79 9.37 30.14
C PRO A 389 -12.94 8.60 31.17
N GLY A 390 -11.99 9.29 31.80
CA GLY A 390 -11.06 8.70 32.77
C GLY A 390 -9.82 8.03 32.16
N THR A 391 -9.73 7.93 30.83
CA THR A 391 -8.49 7.54 30.12
C THR A 391 -7.72 8.77 29.64
N SER A 392 -6.40 8.69 29.63
CA SER A 392 -5.57 9.73 29.03
C SER A 392 -5.48 9.49 27.53
N THR A 393 -5.67 10.54 26.72
CA THR A 393 -5.47 10.49 25.28
C THR A 393 -4.68 11.72 24.87
N SER A 394 -3.57 11.54 24.20
CA SER A 394 -2.84 12.65 23.62
C SER A 394 -3.61 13.25 22.47
N GLN A 395 -3.79 14.58 22.48
CA GLN A 395 -4.55 15.29 21.47
C GLN A 395 -3.95 15.14 20.05
N ALA A 396 -2.63 14.95 19.96
CA ALA A 396 -1.94 14.73 18.70
C ALA A 396 -2.11 13.30 18.13
N ASN A 397 -2.72 12.41 18.88
CA ASN A 397 -2.88 11.01 18.48
C ASN A 397 -4.06 10.76 17.54
N MET A 398 -5.01 11.68 17.46
CA MET A 398 -6.21 11.53 16.63
C MET A 398 -6.42 12.74 15.74
N ARG A 399 -6.52 12.47 14.43
CA ARG A 399 -6.63 13.53 13.42
C ARG A 399 -7.48 13.07 12.25
N ILE A 400 -8.33 13.98 11.75
CA ILE A 400 -9.09 13.79 10.50
C ILE A 400 -8.48 14.74 9.47
N LYS A 401 -7.86 14.20 8.43
CA LYS A 401 -7.01 14.96 7.49
C LYS A 401 -7.77 15.54 6.31
N GLY A 402 -9.00 15.10 6.09
CA GLY A 402 -9.84 15.56 5.00
C GLY A 402 -11.06 14.68 4.80
N ILE A 403 -11.94 15.14 3.93
CA ILE A 403 -13.05 14.36 3.42
C ILE A 403 -13.31 14.73 1.96
N LYS A 404 -13.46 13.72 1.11
CA LYS A 404 -13.95 13.87 -0.25
C LYS A 404 -15.21 13.03 -0.41
N VAL A 405 -16.24 13.59 -1.01
CA VAL A 405 -17.47 12.87 -1.32
C VAL A 405 -17.76 13.01 -2.80
N TRP A 406 -17.99 11.88 -3.46
CA TRP A 406 -18.43 11.80 -4.85
C TRP A 406 -19.83 11.24 -4.91
N ARG A 407 -20.63 11.81 -5.79
CA ARG A 407 -21.88 11.21 -6.25
C ARG A 407 -21.56 10.23 -7.38
N TYR A 408 -22.14 9.04 -7.36
CA TYR A 408 -22.16 8.18 -8.53
C TYR A 408 -23.18 8.72 -9.53
N ASN A 409 -22.73 8.86 -10.77
CA ASN A 409 -23.62 9.23 -11.86
C ASN A 409 -24.38 8.00 -12.36
N ASP A 410 -25.57 8.19 -12.88
CA ASP A 410 -26.29 7.12 -13.53
C ASP A 410 -25.46 6.59 -14.71
N PRO A 411 -25.40 5.26 -14.91
CA PRO A 411 -24.70 4.69 -16.04
C PRO A 411 -25.30 5.23 -17.34
N ALA A 412 -24.50 5.90 -18.15
CA ALA A 412 -24.87 6.26 -19.51
C ALA A 412 -24.49 5.12 -20.46
N GLU A 413 -25.18 5.02 -21.59
CA GLU A 413 -24.68 4.21 -22.71
C GLU A 413 -23.35 4.82 -23.17
N GLY A 414 -22.26 4.05 -23.06
CA GLY A 414 -20.94 4.54 -23.44
C GLY A 414 -19.82 3.94 -22.58
N ILE A 415 -18.63 4.47 -22.79
CA ILE A 415 -17.41 4.03 -22.13
C ILE A 415 -17.05 4.98 -20.99
N PRO A 416 -16.93 4.48 -19.75
CA PRO A 416 -16.58 5.34 -18.62
C PRO A 416 -15.11 5.73 -18.64
N TYR A 417 -14.82 6.93 -18.16
CA TYR A 417 -13.46 7.28 -17.79
C TYR A 417 -12.94 6.36 -16.67
N ILE A 418 -11.70 5.88 -16.82
CA ILE A 418 -11.01 5.05 -15.84
C ILE A 418 -10.15 5.87 -14.89
N ALA A 419 -9.64 7.01 -15.36
CA ALA A 419 -8.83 7.93 -14.57
C ALA A 419 -9.06 9.38 -15.01
N ASN A 420 -8.78 10.30 -14.11
CA ASN A 420 -8.98 11.73 -14.29
C ASN A 420 -7.66 12.49 -14.17
N GLN A 421 -7.66 13.76 -14.54
CA GLN A 421 -6.50 14.62 -14.43
C GLN A 421 -5.90 14.58 -13.01
N GLY A 422 -4.59 14.38 -12.93
CA GLY A 422 -3.81 14.30 -11.70
C GLY A 422 -3.74 12.90 -11.08
N ASP A 423 -4.47 11.91 -11.62
CA ASP A 423 -4.35 10.52 -11.18
C ASP A 423 -3.00 9.93 -11.64
N LYS A 424 -2.49 8.98 -10.86
CA LYS A 424 -1.18 8.34 -11.10
C LYS A 424 -1.29 6.83 -11.14
N PHE A 425 -0.86 6.24 -12.23
CA PHE A 425 -0.66 4.80 -12.35
C PHE A 425 0.78 4.43 -12.00
N VAL A 426 0.93 3.35 -11.25
CA VAL A 426 2.19 2.62 -11.12
C VAL A 426 1.92 1.18 -11.53
N ILE A 427 2.63 0.71 -12.54
CA ILE A 427 2.45 -0.61 -13.13
C ILE A 427 3.78 -1.33 -13.00
N ASP A 428 3.86 -2.31 -12.11
CA ASP A 428 5.02 -3.19 -11.95
C ASP A 428 4.74 -4.50 -12.68
N THR A 429 5.36 -4.68 -13.82
CA THR A 429 5.15 -5.87 -14.65
C THR A 429 5.80 -7.12 -14.06
N GLY A 430 6.81 -6.95 -13.18
CA GLY A 430 7.51 -8.06 -12.53
C GLY A 430 6.67 -8.73 -11.45
N THR A 431 5.89 -7.96 -10.71
CA THR A 431 4.96 -8.48 -9.70
C THR A 431 3.53 -8.64 -10.22
N GLY A 432 3.23 -8.03 -11.38
CA GLY A 432 1.87 -7.95 -11.92
C GLY A 432 0.98 -6.94 -11.19
N ILE A 433 1.53 -6.15 -10.27
CA ILE A 433 0.76 -5.20 -9.48
C ILE A 433 0.55 -3.91 -10.25
N VAL A 434 -0.70 -3.48 -10.32
CA VAL A 434 -1.12 -2.20 -10.90
C VAL A 434 -1.80 -1.37 -9.83
N THR A 435 -1.34 -0.14 -9.65
CA THR A 435 -1.99 0.77 -8.72
C THR A 435 -2.44 2.05 -9.42
N LEU A 436 -3.57 2.59 -8.95
CA LEU A 436 -4.05 3.93 -9.27
C LEU A 436 -4.12 4.73 -7.97
N ASN A 437 -3.30 5.78 -7.87
CA ASN A 437 -3.15 6.58 -6.64
C ASN A 437 -2.77 5.73 -5.41
N GLY A 438 -1.97 4.66 -5.61
CA GLY A 438 -1.52 3.74 -4.56
C GLY A 438 -2.51 2.61 -4.22
N GLU A 439 -3.72 2.63 -4.76
CA GLU A 439 -4.72 1.58 -4.60
C GLU A 439 -4.61 0.55 -5.72
N GLU A 440 -4.56 -0.75 -5.39
CA GLU A 440 -4.48 -1.82 -6.38
C GLU A 440 -5.72 -1.86 -7.27
N ARG A 441 -5.50 -1.91 -8.59
CA ARG A 441 -6.54 -1.83 -9.63
C ARG A 441 -6.29 -2.80 -10.78
N GLU A 442 -6.08 -4.06 -10.47
CA GLU A 442 -5.98 -5.14 -11.45
C GLU A 442 -7.25 -5.32 -12.28
N ASP A 443 -8.41 -4.93 -11.70
CA ASP A 443 -9.71 -4.97 -12.36
C ASP A 443 -9.80 -4.14 -13.64
N MET A 444 -8.86 -3.21 -13.85
CA MET A 444 -8.81 -2.34 -15.04
C MET A 444 -8.07 -2.95 -16.21
N LYS A 445 -7.25 -4.00 -15.98
CA LYS A 445 -6.45 -4.62 -17.05
C LYS A 445 -7.34 -5.35 -18.04
N ASP A 446 -7.10 -5.11 -19.33
CA ASP A 446 -7.74 -5.87 -20.41
C ASP A 446 -7.29 -7.33 -20.36
N PHE A 447 -8.25 -8.25 -20.43
CA PHE A 447 -8.02 -9.68 -20.34
C PHE A 447 -7.09 -10.22 -21.45
N PHE A 448 -7.13 -9.61 -22.64
CA PHE A 448 -6.33 -10.04 -23.79
C PHE A 448 -4.95 -9.37 -23.88
N SER A 449 -4.63 -8.46 -22.97
CA SER A 449 -3.31 -7.81 -22.91
C SER A 449 -2.41 -8.52 -21.90
N ASP A 450 -1.09 -8.52 -22.16
CA ASP A 450 -0.11 -9.18 -21.32
C ASP A 450 0.92 -8.19 -20.76
N PHE A 451 1.40 -8.48 -19.55
CA PHE A 451 2.63 -7.89 -19.06
C PHE A 451 3.79 -8.43 -19.89
N PHE A 452 4.71 -7.58 -20.26
CA PHE A 452 5.87 -7.96 -21.06
C PHE A 452 7.15 -7.37 -20.48
N ASP A 453 8.25 -8.07 -20.76
CA ASP A 453 9.60 -7.67 -20.36
C ASP A 453 10.28 -6.85 -21.46
N ILE A 454 11.27 -6.02 -21.07
CA ILE A 454 12.15 -5.29 -21.98
C ILE A 454 13.31 -6.18 -22.38
N GLU A 455 13.40 -6.53 -23.65
CA GLU A 455 14.46 -7.38 -24.21
C GLU A 455 15.84 -6.71 -24.12
N PRO A 456 16.95 -7.49 -24.12
CA PRO A 456 18.29 -6.92 -24.26
C PRO A 456 18.43 -6.14 -25.55
N GLY A 457 19.07 -4.96 -25.48
CA GLY A 457 19.23 -4.05 -26.60
C GLY A 457 18.27 -2.88 -26.59
N MET A 458 18.01 -2.32 -27.75
CA MET A 458 17.16 -1.13 -27.91
C MET A 458 15.70 -1.55 -28.07
N ASN A 459 14.82 -0.97 -27.25
CA ASN A 459 13.39 -1.19 -27.28
C ASN A 459 12.65 0.13 -27.48
N THR A 460 11.65 0.14 -28.33
CA THR A 460 10.76 1.30 -28.50
C THR A 460 9.42 1.01 -27.87
N LEU A 461 9.00 1.89 -26.97
CA LEU A 461 7.72 1.82 -26.28
C LEU A 461 6.85 2.99 -26.72
N LEU A 462 5.58 2.74 -26.95
CA LEU A 462 4.58 3.74 -27.27
C LEU A 462 3.53 3.79 -26.17
N LEU A 463 3.26 5.00 -25.66
CA LEU A 463 2.23 5.27 -24.64
C LEU A 463 1.06 5.98 -25.33
N HIS A 464 -0.16 5.49 -25.14
CA HIS A 464 -1.36 6.06 -25.74
C HIS A 464 -2.53 6.14 -24.73
N PRO A 465 -3.33 7.22 -24.79
CA PRO A 465 -3.26 8.40 -25.63
C PRO A 465 -2.13 9.36 -25.18
N PHE A 466 -1.20 9.66 -26.08
CA PHE A 466 0.04 10.37 -25.73
C PHE A 466 -0.19 11.84 -25.32
N ASP A 467 -1.25 12.48 -25.80
CA ASP A 467 -1.63 13.86 -25.49
C ASP A 467 -2.25 14.02 -24.11
N LYS A 468 -2.67 12.91 -23.49
CA LYS A 468 -3.34 12.90 -22.19
C LYS A 468 -2.53 12.24 -21.09
N LEU A 469 -1.36 11.72 -21.39
CA LEU A 469 -0.52 10.96 -20.47
C LEU A 469 0.91 11.50 -20.48
N SER A 470 1.52 11.52 -19.30
CA SER A 470 2.96 11.76 -19.14
C SER A 470 3.52 10.64 -18.24
N GLY A 471 4.73 10.21 -18.52
CA GLY A 471 5.27 9.14 -17.69
C GLY A 471 6.69 8.77 -18.02
N LYS A 472 7.17 7.77 -17.27
CA LYS A 472 8.49 7.17 -17.46
C LYS A 472 8.39 5.66 -17.33
N VAL A 473 9.31 4.98 -17.97
CA VAL A 473 9.59 3.57 -17.78
C VAL A 473 10.89 3.42 -16.99
N ILE A 474 10.88 2.54 -16.03
CA ILE A 474 12.01 2.25 -15.15
C ILE A 474 12.38 0.79 -15.36
N ILE A 475 13.64 0.53 -15.62
CA ILE A 475 14.18 -0.82 -15.74
C ILE A 475 15.36 -1.03 -14.80
N ARG A 476 15.57 -2.25 -14.35
CA ARG A 476 16.79 -2.70 -13.68
C ARG A 476 17.50 -3.68 -14.62
N GLU A 477 18.67 -3.31 -15.11
CA GLU A 477 19.47 -4.22 -15.92
C GLU A 477 19.85 -5.45 -15.11
N ARG A 478 19.59 -6.63 -15.66
CA ARG A 478 19.90 -7.90 -14.98
C ARG A 478 20.71 -8.84 -15.86
N SER A 479 21.46 -9.72 -15.21
CA SER A 479 22.30 -10.74 -15.82
C SER A 479 22.14 -12.07 -15.07
N ARG A 480 22.37 -13.20 -15.77
CA ARG A 480 22.40 -14.53 -15.14
C ARG A 480 23.63 -14.76 -14.32
#